data_acec0c054e6f988d606d4bea84a07709
#
_entry.id   acec0c054e6f988d606d4bea84a07709
#
_cell.length_a   1.000
_cell.length_b   1.000
_cell.length_c   1.000
_cell.angle_alpha   90.00
_cell.angle_beta   90.00
_cell.angle_gamma   90.00
#
_symmetry.space_group_name_H-M   'P 1'
#
loop_
_entity.id
_entity.type
_entity.pdbx_description
1 polymer ?
#
loop_
_entity_poly.entity_id
_entity_poly.type
_entity_poly.pdbx_seq_one_letter_code
_entity_poly.pdbx_strand_id
1 'polypeptide(L)'
;LFNNNVKALADSLSGIFKDKSKKNYEKMLRKARDNKQKYVKIANKVSMGDLKRLKTFPIFKEGQYKGGIIAEKSYARKLPYGKLAARTIGYVRESADVYVGLEGAFNESRKGKHGRQMVRKLSGGYWMPIPSSENVEPKNGDDIYTSIDIDIQDVAESALEKCLIDNDALQGCVVLMDVKSGFVEVMASLSYNEKSSEYEEEYNFALRHNVEPGSTFKALTMITLM
;
A
#
# COMPACT_ATOMS: atom_id res chain seq x y z
N LEU A 1 -19.12 -19.73 -28.08
CA LEU A 1 -18.56 -19.77 -26.72
C LEU A 1 -19.22 -18.73 -25.81
N PHE A 2 -19.16 -17.42 -26.19
CA PHE A 2 -19.66 -16.32 -25.32
C PHE A 2 -21.18 -16.43 -25.08
N ASN A 3 -22.02 -16.48 -26.10
CA ASN A 3 -23.46 -16.42 -25.93
C ASN A 3 -24.04 -17.55 -25.07
N ASN A 4 -23.43 -18.72 -25.13
CA ASN A 4 -23.86 -19.90 -24.36
C ASN A 4 -23.39 -19.86 -22.90
N ASN A 5 -22.29 -19.16 -22.60
CA ASN A 5 -21.66 -19.21 -21.29
C ASN A 5 -21.66 -17.88 -20.53
N VAL A 6 -22.12 -16.77 -21.13
CA VAL A 6 -22.11 -15.45 -20.50
C VAL A 6 -22.93 -15.37 -19.22
N LYS A 7 -24.07 -16.10 -19.16
CA LYS A 7 -24.91 -16.16 -17.95
C LYS A 7 -24.19 -16.88 -16.81
N ALA A 8 -23.53 -18.00 -17.13
CA ALA A 8 -22.76 -18.76 -16.15
C ALA A 8 -21.51 -17.98 -15.67
N LEU A 9 -20.83 -17.26 -16.59
CA LEU A 9 -19.73 -16.38 -16.21
C LEU A 9 -20.21 -15.24 -15.29
N ALA A 10 -21.32 -14.59 -15.62
CA ALA A 10 -21.90 -13.51 -14.83
C ALA A 10 -22.29 -13.97 -13.40
N ASP A 11 -22.77 -15.19 -13.28
CA ASP A 11 -23.09 -15.82 -12.01
C ASP A 11 -21.84 -16.05 -11.16
N SER A 12 -20.81 -16.64 -11.78
CA SER A 12 -19.54 -16.89 -11.12
C SER A 12 -18.85 -15.59 -10.67
N LEU A 13 -18.88 -14.53 -11.49
CA LEU A 13 -18.33 -13.21 -11.15
C LEU A 13 -19.09 -12.56 -9.99
N SER A 14 -20.41 -12.63 -10.01
CA SER A 14 -21.26 -12.12 -8.92
C SER A 14 -20.98 -12.85 -7.60
N GLY A 15 -20.73 -14.15 -7.66
CA GLY A 15 -20.41 -14.97 -6.47
C GLY A 15 -19.05 -14.62 -5.83
N ILE A 16 -18.03 -14.28 -6.64
CA ILE A 16 -16.70 -14.00 -6.13
C ILE A 16 -16.54 -12.55 -5.66
N PHE A 17 -17.03 -11.56 -6.42
CA PHE A 17 -16.82 -10.15 -6.12
C PHE A 17 -17.90 -9.50 -5.27
N LYS A 18 -19.14 -10.03 -5.33
CA LYS A 18 -20.32 -9.54 -4.56
C LYS A 18 -20.59 -8.02 -4.70
N ASP A 19 -19.97 -7.36 -5.67
CA ASP A 19 -20.09 -5.91 -5.95
C ASP A 19 -21.27 -5.60 -6.90
N LYS A 20 -21.64 -6.57 -7.75
CA LYS A 20 -22.73 -6.45 -8.74
C LYS A 20 -23.57 -7.71 -8.79
N SER A 21 -24.85 -7.53 -9.10
CA SER A 21 -25.73 -8.67 -9.33
C SER A 21 -25.37 -9.40 -10.63
N LYS A 22 -25.75 -10.68 -10.71
CA LYS A 22 -25.64 -11.50 -11.92
C LYS A 22 -26.19 -10.80 -13.17
N LYS A 23 -27.38 -10.18 -13.05
CA LYS A 23 -28.02 -9.45 -14.16
C LYS A 23 -27.16 -8.26 -14.63
N ASN A 24 -26.55 -7.55 -13.70
CA ASN A 24 -25.68 -6.39 -14.01
C ASN A 24 -24.38 -6.83 -14.69
N TYR A 25 -23.75 -7.91 -14.24
CA TYR A 25 -22.59 -8.48 -14.92
C TYR A 25 -22.94 -8.96 -16.33
N GLU A 26 -24.05 -9.69 -16.51
CA GLU A 26 -24.50 -10.14 -17.82
C GLU A 26 -24.76 -8.96 -18.77
N LYS A 27 -25.48 -7.93 -18.31
CA LYS A 27 -25.76 -6.71 -19.09
C LYS A 27 -24.46 -5.99 -19.48
N MET A 28 -23.52 -5.84 -18.53
CA MET A 28 -22.21 -5.21 -18.78
C MET A 28 -21.43 -5.97 -19.86
N LEU A 29 -21.33 -7.28 -19.74
CA LEU A 29 -20.56 -8.11 -20.67
C LEU A 29 -21.17 -8.12 -22.08
N ARG A 30 -22.50 -8.20 -22.18
CA ARG A 30 -23.21 -8.13 -23.48
C ARG A 30 -23.03 -6.76 -24.13
N LYS A 31 -23.29 -5.68 -23.40
CA LYS A 31 -23.10 -4.30 -23.89
C LYS A 31 -21.70 -4.06 -24.40
N ALA A 32 -20.69 -4.53 -23.66
CA ALA A 32 -19.30 -4.40 -24.07
C ALA A 32 -19.01 -5.14 -25.37
N ARG A 33 -19.57 -6.32 -25.54
CA ARG A 33 -19.44 -7.10 -26.78
C ARG A 33 -20.12 -6.44 -27.97
N ASP A 34 -21.36 -5.98 -27.77
CA ASP A 34 -22.14 -5.31 -28.81
C ASP A 34 -21.44 -4.02 -29.28
N ASN A 35 -20.84 -3.29 -28.34
CA ASN A 35 -20.03 -2.10 -28.62
C ASN A 35 -18.61 -2.42 -29.13
N LYS A 36 -18.27 -3.70 -29.38
CA LYS A 36 -16.95 -4.14 -29.85
C LYS A 36 -15.80 -3.62 -28.97
N GLN A 37 -16.03 -3.46 -27.67
CA GLN A 37 -14.98 -3.01 -26.74
C GLN A 37 -13.87 -4.05 -26.66
N LYS A 38 -12.62 -3.62 -26.84
CA LYS A 38 -11.44 -4.49 -26.79
C LYS A 38 -11.10 -4.92 -25.36
N TYR A 39 -11.42 -4.08 -24.38
CA TYR A 39 -11.13 -4.32 -22.97
C TYR A 39 -12.36 -3.99 -22.11
N VAL A 40 -12.63 -4.86 -21.16
CA VAL A 40 -13.65 -4.65 -20.13
C VAL A 40 -13.02 -4.91 -18.77
N LYS A 41 -12.92 -3.88 -17.98
CA LYS A 41 -12.39 -4.00 -16.63
C LYS A 41 -13.39 -4.70 -15.73
N ILE A 42 -13.02 -5.87 -15.23
CA ILE A 42 -13.89 -6.69 -14.36
C ILE A 42 -13.69 -6.30 -12.89
N ALA A 43 -12.47 -6.29 -12.43
CA ALA A 43 -12.15 -5.97 -11.04
C ALA A 43 -10.74 -5.41 -10.90
N ASN A 44 -10.47 -4.78 -9.75
CA ASN A 44 -9.14 -4.33 -9.33
C ASN A 44 -8.72 -5.08 -8.07
N LYS A 45 -7.41 -5.09 -7.80
CA LYS A 45 -6.83 -5.62 -6.56
C LYS A 45 -7.29 -7.05 -6.25
N VAL A 46 -7.32 -7.89 -7.28
CA VAL A 46 -7.70 -9.30 -7.15
C VAL A 46 -6.55 -10.08 -6.53
N SER A 47 -6.83 -10.90 -5.51
CA SER A 47 -5.83 -11.75 -4.88
C SER A 47 -5.33 -12.85 -5.83
N MET A 48 -4.13 -13.39 -5.58
CA MET A 48 -3.63 -14.54 -6.37
C MET A 48 -4.51 -15.78 -6.22
N GLY A 49 -5.15 -15.97 -5.06
CA GLY A 49 -6.13 -17.05 -4.84
C GLY A 49 -7.36 -16.89 -5.71
N ASP A 50 -7.93 -15.68 -5.73
CA ASP A 50 -9.10 -15.37 -6.56
C ASP A 50 -8.78 -15.40 -8.04
N LEU A 51 -7.58 -14.97 -8.45
CA LEU A 51 -7.14 -15.09 -9.84
C LEU A 51 -7.08 -16.56 -10.29
N LYS A 52 -6.59 -17.47 -9.45
CA LYS A 52 -6.61 -18.92 -9.74
C LYS A 52 -8.04 -19.42 -9.92
N ARG A 53 -8.97 -18.99 -9.07
CA ARG A 53 -10.40 -19.32 -9.19
C ARG A 53 -11.03 -18.73 -10.46
N LEU A 54 -10.76 -17.45 -10.78
CA LEU A 54 -11.24 -16.80 -11.99
C LEU A 54 -10.84 -17.55 -13.26
N LYS A 55 -9.62 -18.10 -13.30
CA LYS A 55 -9.14 -18.89 -14.44
C LYS A 55 -9.93 -20.20 -14.65
N THR A 56 -10.69 -20.69 -13.68
CA THR A 56 -11.55 -21.86 -13.84
C THR A 56 -12.98 -21.53 -14.27
N PHE A 57 -13.35 -20.25 -14.30
CA PHE A 57 -14.70 -19.84 -14.66
C PHE A 57 -15.06 -20.09 -16.13
N PRO A 58 -16.34 -20.27 -16.44
CA PRO A 58 -16.82 -20.40 -17.81
C PRO A 58 -16.28 -19.26 -18.68
N ILE A 59 -15.88 -19.57 -19.91
CA ILE A 59 -15.15 -18.70 -20.84
C ILE A 59 -13.70 -18.50 -20.43
N PHE A 60 -13.40 -18.08 -19.21
CA PHE A 60 -12.03 -17.76 -18.75
C PHE A 60 -11.11 -18.99 -18.71
N LYS A 61 -11.66 -20.17 -18.45
CA LYS A 61 -10.92 -21.44 -18.49
C LYS A 61 -10.27 -21.75 -19.85
N GLU A 62 -10.74 -21.14 -20.91
CA GLU A 62 -10.16 -21.28 -22.26
C GLU A 62 -8.88 -20.44 -22.45
N GLY A 63 -8.41 -19.78 -21.39
CA GLY A 63 -7.18 -19.01 -21.36
C GLY A 63 -7.28 -17.64 -22.02
N GLN A 64 -6.13 -16.98 -22.17
CA GLN A 64 -6.06 -15.59 -22.61
C GLN A 64 -6.59 -15.40 -24.06
N TYR A 65 -6.27 -16.31 -24.95
CA TYR A 65 -6.57 -16.14 -26.38
C TYR A 65 -8.02 -16.45 -26.76
N LYS A 66 -8.61 -17.50 -26.17
CA LYS A 66 -10.00 -17.91 -26.43
C LYS A 66 -10.96 -17.38 -25.38
N GLY A 67 -10.55 -17.37 -24.13
CA GLY A 67 -11.36 -16.92 -22.98
C GLY A 67 -11.29 -15.41 -22.71
N GLY A 68 -10.27 -14.73 -23.24
CA GLY A 68 -10.14 -13.27 -23.16
C GLY A 68 -9.77 -12.72 -21.78
N ILE A 69 -9.40 -13.57 -20.81
CA ILE A 69 -8.96 -13.09 -19.50
C ILE A 69 -7.53 -12.53 -19.59
N ILE A 70 -7.36 -11.29 -19.19
CA ILE A 70 -6.05 -10.62 -19.05
C ILE A 70 -5.88 -10.23 -17.60
N ALA A 71 -4.82 -10.69 -16.97
CA ALA A 71 -4.45 -10.34 -15.62
C ALA A 71 -3.19 -9.46 -15.65
N GLU A 72 -3.33 -8.23 -15.19
CA GLU A 72 -2.21 -7.30 -15.02
C GLU A 72 -1.71 -7.37 -13.59
N LYS A 73 -0.41 -7.63 -13.42
CA LYS A 73 0.21 -7.69 -12.11
C LYS A 73 0.40 -6.27 -11.59
N SER A 74 -0.07 -6.02 -10.40
CA SER A 74 0.20 -4.79 -9.65
C SER A 74 0.77 -5.12 -8.27
N TYR A 75 1.57 -4.22 -7.75
CA TYR A 75 2.07 -4.32 -6.39
C TYR A 75 1.14 -3.56 -5.46
N ALA A 76 0.88 -4.13 -4.29
CA ALA A 76 0.11 -3.49 -3.25
C ALA A 76 0.96 -3.39 -1.98
N ARG A 77 0.97 -2.20 -1.37
CA ARG A 77 1.59 -2.00 -0.07
C ARG A 77 0.80 -2.75 0.99
N LYS A 78 1.48 -3.54 1.80
CA LYS A 78 0.92 -4.16 3.01
C LYS A 78 1.48 -3.45 4.23
N LEU A 79 0.63 -3.26 5.21
CA LEU A 79 0.96 -2.77 6.55
C LEU A 79 0.69 -3.91 7.54
N PRO A 80 1.68 -4.75 7.88
CA PRO A 80 1.47 -5.91 8.73
C PRO A 80 0.90 -5.54 10.11
N TYR A 81 1.31 -4.40 10.64
CA TYR A 81 0.93 -3.88 11.94
C TYR A 81 -0.09 -2.73 11.88
N GLY A 82 -0.83 -2.64 10.77
CA GLY A 82 -1.90 -1.65 10.62
C GLY A 82 -1.42 -0.20 10.65
N LYS A 83 -1.90 0.57 11.63
CA LYS A 83 -1.57 1.99 11.79
C LYS A 83 -0.32 2.25 12.65
N LEU A 84 0.25 1.21 13.28
CA LEU A 84 1.36 1.33 14.22
C LEU A 84 2.60 1.96 13.56
N ALA A 85 3.20 2.95 14.20
CA ALA A 85 4.32 3.76 13.68
C ALA A 85 4.06 4.33 12.26
N ALA A 86 2.79 4.59 11.93
CA ALA A 86 2.39 4.92 10.56
C ALA A 86 3.10 6.17 10.03
N ARG A 87 3.33 7.16 10.89
CA ARG A 87 3.96 8.42 10.50
C ARG A 87 5.48 8.31 10.46
N THR A 88 6.06 7.51 11.32
CA THR A 88 7.50 7.21 11.35
C THR A 88 7.91 6.39 10.13
N ILE A 89 7.19 5.33 9.83
CA ILE A 89 7.36 4.55 8.58
C ILE A 89 7.08 5.45 7.38
N GLY A 90 5.99 6.19 7.41
CA GLY A 90 5.59 7.13 6.39
C GLY A 90 5.04 6.48 5.12
N TYR A 91 5.07 7.23 4.04
CA TYR A 91 4.60 6.79 2.72
C TYR A 91 5.13 7.71 1.61
N VAL A 92 5.07 7.22 0.37
CA VAL A 92 5.41 7.98 -0.83
C VAL A 92 4.19 8.07 -1.74
N ARG A 93 3.90 9.27 -2.23
CA ARG A 93 2.92 9.56 -3.30
C ARG A 93 3.62 10.35 -4.39
N GLU A 94 4.29 9.66 -5.30
CA GLU A 94 5.05 10.30 -6.39
C GLU A 94 4.19 11.25 -7.24
N SER A 95 2.91 10.90 -7.48
CA SER A 95 1.98 11.74 -8.25
C SER A 95 1.69 13.11 -7.62
N ALA A 96 1.93 13.27 -6.33
CA ALA A 96 1.70 14.48 -5.56
C ALA A 96 3.00 15.06 -4.97
N ASP A 97 4.16 14.49 -5.32
CA ASP A 97 5.48 14.86 -4.78
C ASP A 97 5.52 14.86 -3.24
N VAL A 98 4.87 13.87 -2.62
CA VAL A 98 4.77 13.74 -1.16
C VAL A 98 5.63 12.59 -0.68
N TYR A 99 6.60 12.90 0.15
CA TYR A 99 7.56 11.98 0.76
C TYR A 99 7.51 12.12 2.28
N VAL A 100 7.12 11.08 2.98
CA VAL A 100 6.90 11.11 4.42
C VAL A 100 7.62 9.97 5.10
N GLY A 101 8.20 10.25 6.27
CA GLY A 101 8.84 9.27 7.13
C GLY A 101 10.03 8.57 6.49
N LEU A 102 10.35 7.38 6.98
CA LEU A 102 11.47 6.58 6.48
C LEU A 102 11.28 6.16 5.02
N GLU A 103 10.04 5.81 4.61
CA GLU A 103 9.77 5.49 3.21
C GLU A 103 10.05 6.66 2.27
N GLY A 104 9.74 7.88 2.71
CA GLY A 104 10.04 9.09 1.96
C GLY A 104 11.53 9.38 1.89
N ALA A 105 12.21 9.36 3.03
CA ALA A 105 13.63 9.66 3.13
C ALA A 105 14.51 8.69 2.31
N PHE A 106 14.15 7.41 2.27
CA PHE A 106 14.91 6.37 1.57
C PHE A 106 14.25 5.93 0.25
N ASN A 107 13.39 6.76 -0.34
CA ASN A 107 12.67 6.39 -1.55
C ASN A 107 13.60 6.01 -2.71
N GLU A 108 14.70 6.71 -2.92
CA GLU A 108 15.65 6.45 -4.00
C GLU A 108 16.26 5.04 -3.91
N SER A 109 16.63 4.58 -2.71
CA SER A 109 17.16 3.23 -2.51
C SER A 109 16.08 2.17 -2.65
N ARG A 110 14.86 2.46 -2.17
CA ARG A 110 13.74 1.51 -2.12
C ARG A 110 13.04 1.27 -3.46
N LYS A 111 12.96 2.27 -4.32
CA LYS A 111 12.16 2.18 -5.56
C LYS A 111 12.73 1.22 -6.59
N GLY A 112 13.99 0.81 -6.46
CA GLY A 112 14.67 -0.06 -7.42
C GLY A 112 14.83 0.58 -8.80
N LYS A 113 15.09 -0.25 -9.80
CA LYS A 113 15.26 0.20 -11.19
C LYS A 113 14.37 -0.61 -12.11
N HIS A 114 13.65 0.09 -12.99
CA HIS A 114 12.81 -0.56 -13.98
C HIS A 114 13.68 -1.29 -15.03
N GLY A 115 13.25 -2.51 -15.38
CA GLY A 115 13.81 -3.23 -16.51
C GLY A 115 13.27 -2.69 -17.85
N ARG A 116 13.96 -3.05 -18.92
CA ARG A 116 13.54 -2.81 -20.31
C ARG A 116 13.61 -4.12 -21.06
N GLN A 117 12.58 -4.42 -21.85
CA GLN A 117 12.54 -5.63 -22.65
C GLN A 117 12.17 -5.31 -24.08
N MET A 118 12.96 -5.80 -25.03
CA MET A 118 12.62 -5.70 -26.43
C MET A 118 11.48 -6.64 -26.75
N VAL A 119 10.47 -6.12 -27.42
CA VAL A 119 9.27 -6.86 -27.82
C VAL A 119 8.98 -6.64 -29.30
N ARG A 120 8.54 -7.68 -30.00
CA ARG A 120 8.08 -7.60 -31.38
C ARG A 120 6.57 -7.73 -31.45
N LYS A 121 5.95 -6.84 -32.19
CA LYS A 121 4.53 -6.92 -32.48
C LYS A 121 4.29 -7.98 -33.56
N LEU A 122 3.44 -8.94 -33.25
CA LEU A 122 3.01 -9.98 -34.17
C LEU A 122 1.73 -9.57 -34.92
N SER A 123 1.45 -10.24 -36.06
CA SER A 123 0.15 -10.16 -36.73
C SER A 123 -0.95 -10.58 -35.76
N GLY A 124 -1.95 -9.73 -35.56
CA GLY A 124 -2.98 -9.95 -34.52
C GLY A 124 -2.82 -9.08 -33.28
N GLY A 125 -1.80 -8.21 -33.21
CA GLY A 125 -1.66 -7.20 -32.16
C GLY A 125 -1.00 -7.66 -30.87
N TYR A 126 -0.40 -8.85 -30.86
CA TYR A 126 0.32 -9.39 -29.71
C TYR A 126 1.78 -8.91 -29.71
N TRP A 127 2.30 -8.67 -28.49
CA TRP A 127 3.68 -8.35 -28.26
C TRP A 127 4.40 -9.61 -27.75
N MET A 128 5.44 -10.03 -28.45
CA MET A 128 6.27 -11.19 -28.07
C MET A 128 7.65 -10.70 -27.62
N PRO A 129 8.10 -11.08 -26.43
CA PRO A 129 9.48 -10.83 -26.01
C PRO A 129 10.46 -11.47 -26.98
N ILE A 130 11.52 -10.74 -27.32
CA ILE A 130 12.62 -11.26 -28.10
C ILE A 130 13.90 -11.22 -27.28
N PRO A 131 14.75 -12.25 -27.39
CA PRO A 131 16.09 -12.20 -26.84
C PRO A 131 16.86 -11.04 -27.48
N SER A 132 17.42 -10.17 -26.66
CA SER A 132 18.24 -9.05 -27.09
C SER A 132 19.26 -8.72 -26.02
N SER A 133 20.46 -8.34 -26.41
CA SER A 133 21.50 -7.82 -25.52
C SER A 133 21.10 -6.48 -24.88
N GLU A 134 20.08 -5.81 -25.43
CA GLU A 134 19.53 -4.56 -24.89
C GLU A 134 18.47 -4.80 -23.79
N ASN A 135 18.11 -6.04 -23.52
CA ASN A 135 17.21 -6.37 -22.44
C ASN A 135 17.90 -6.09 -21.09
N VAL A 136 17.28 -5.27 -20.27
CA VAL A 136 17.73 -4.95 -18.92
C VAL A 136 16.73 -5.53 -17.94
N GLU A 137 17.17 -6.39 -17.07
CA GLU A 137 16.31 -6.94 -16.01
C GLU A 137 15.98 -5.87 -14.95
N PRO A 138 14.78 -5.90 -14.39
CA PRO A 138 14.43 -5.01 -13.29
C PRO A 138 15.26 -5.37 -12.05
N LYS A 139 15.76 -4.33 -11.36
CA LYS A 139 16.46 -4.48 -10.09
C LYS A 139 15.55 -4.05 -8.95
N ASN A 140 15.32 -4.95 -7.99
CA ASN A 140 14.56 -4.60 -6.79
C ASN A 140 15.28 -3.49 -6.01
N GLY A 141 14.51 -2.68 -5.28
CA GLY A 141 15.06 -1.75 -4.32
C GLY A 141 15.60 -2.45 -3.07
N ASP A 142 16.28 -1.68 -2.26
CA ASP A 142 16.88 -2.16 -1.02
C ASP A 142 15.84 -2.22 0.11
N ASP A 143 16.02 -3.14 1.04
CA ASP A 143 15.26 -3.21 2.28
C ASP A 143 15.86 -2.22 3.29
N ILE A 144 15.01 -1.59 4.10
CA ILE A 144 15.42 -0.67 5.16
C ILE A 144 15.17 -1.33 6.51
N TYR A 145 16.25 -1.52 7.25
CA TYR A 145 16.20 -2.00 8.63
C TYR A 145 16.22 -0.80 9.57
N THR A 146 15.32 -0.80 10.53
CA THR A 146 15.17 0.28 11.51
C THR A 146 15.42 -0.23 12.91
N SER A 147 15.72 0.68 13.84
CA SER A 147 15.85 0.38 15.27
C SER A 147 14.50 0.38 16.00
N ILE A 148 13.39 0.68 15.31
CA ILE A 148 12.05 0.68 15.94
C ILE A 148 11.71 -0.73 16.35
N ASP A 149 11.47 -0.94 17.64
CA ASP A 149 10.93 -2.19 18.20
C ASP A 149 9.42 -2.14 18.17
N ILE A 150 8.82 -3.04 17.41
CA ILE A 150 7.39 -2.99 17.15
C ILE A 150 6.55 -3.34 18.38
N ASP A 151 7.06 -4.21 19.25
CA ASP A 151 6.35 -4.62 20.46
C ASP A 151 6.35 -3.49 21.50
N ILE A 152 7.50 -2.80 21.63
CA ILE A 152 7.61 -1.64 22.53
C ILE A 152 6.83 -0.45 21.96
N GLN A 153 6.83 -0.27 20.63
CA GLN A 153 6.04 0.77 19.95
C GLN A 153 4.55 0.62 20.24
N ASP A 154 4.01 -0.61 20.16
CA ASP A 154 2.59 -0.89 20.45
C ASP A 154 2.21 -0.53 21.89
N VAL A 155 3.04 -0.92 22.84
CA VAL A 155 2.85 -0.57 24.26
C VAL A 155 2.91 0.95 24.47
N ALA A 156 3.84 1.63 23.81
CA ALA A 156 4.02 3.07 23.96
C ALA A 156 2.88 3.86 23.32
N GLU A 157 2.41 3.47 22.13
CA GLU A 157 1.24 4.09 21.50
C GLU A 157 -0.03 3.91 22.36
N SER A 158 -0.26 2.70 22.86
CA SER A 158 -1.40 2.42 23.73
C SER A 158 -1.34 3.22 25.05
N ALA A 159 -0.17 3.35 25.64
CA ALA A 159 0.04 4.14 26.85
C ALA A 159 -0.14 5.64 26.60
N LEU A 160 0.34 6.13 25.45
CA LEU A 160 0.16 7.51 25.03
C LEU A 160 -1.31 7.83 24.80
N GLU A 161 -2.04 6.99 24.07
CA GLU A 161 -3.47 7.17 23.80
C GLU A 161 -4.25 7.24 25.11
N LYS A 162 -4.01 6.28 26.02
CA LYS A 162 -4.65 6.30 27.34
C LYS A 162 -4.34 7.58 28.12
N CYS A 163 -3.09 8.02 28.12
CA CYS A 163 -2.68 9.25 28.81
C CYS A 163 -3.39 10.48 28.22
N LEU A 164 -3.54 10.55 26.90
CA LEU A 164 -4.25 11.65 26.22
C LEU A 164 -5.74 11.66 26.59
N ILE A 165 -6.38 10.50 26.64
CA ILE A 165 -7.78 10.34 27.03
C ILE A 165 -7.97 10.75 28.50
N ASP A 166 -7.14 10.22 29.40
CA ASP A 166 -7.26 10.45 30.84
C ASP A 166 -7.07 11.94 31.21
N ASN A 167 -6.35 12.70 30.39
CA ASN A 167 -6.08 14.13 30.62
C ASN A 167 -6.81 15.08 29.67
N ASP A 168 -7.74 14.57 28.85
CA ASP A 168 -8.47 15.35 27.84
C ASP A 168 -7.52 16.19 26.94
N ALA A 169 -6.39 15.60 26.57
CA ALA A 169 -5.35 16.27 25.82
C ALA A 169 -5.53 16.04 24.31
N LEU A 170 -5.36 17.09 23.51
CA LEU A 170 -5.59 17.03 22.07
C LEU A 170 -4.48 16.30 21.30
N GLN A 171 -3.26 16.31 21.83
CA GLN A 171 -2.10 15.72 21.15
C GLN A 171 -0.97 15.40 22.11
N GLY A 172 -0.10 14.49 21.72
CA GLY A 172 1.12 14.17 22.46
C GLY A 172 2.07 13.31 21.65
N CYS A 173 3.28 13.15 22.17
CA CYS A 173 4.28 12.27 21.58
C CYS A 173 5.10 11.56 22.65
N VAL A 174 5.63 10.38 22.27
CA VAL A 174 6.59 9.59 23.06
C VAL A 174 7.76 9.24 22.16
N VAL A 175 8.96 9.44 22.68
CA VAL A 175 10.20 8.97 22.06
C VAL A 175 10.98 8.18 23.09
N LEU A 176 11.32 6.94 22.77
CA LEU A 176 12.17 6.07 23.57
C LEU A 176 13.50 5.86 22.87
N MET A 177 14.59 6.12 23.57
CA MET A 177 15.95 5.97 23.05
C MET A 177 16.78 5.09 23.99
N ASP A 178 17.49 4.11 23.45
CA ASP A 178 18.49 3.37 24.21
C ASP A 178 19.69 4.26 24.54
N VAL A 179 19.97 4.39 25.81
CA VAL A 179 21.04 5.29 26.31
C VAL A 179 22.44 4.88 25.86
N LYS A 180 22.68 3.59 25.64
CA LYS A 180 24.02 3.08 25.28
C LYS A 180 24.31 3.23 23.80
N SER A 181 23.34 2.86 22.95
CA SER A 181 23.50 2.88 21.49
C SER A 181 23.08 4.21 20.87
N GLY A 182 22.21 4.97 21.53
CA GLY A 182 21.56 6.16 20.98
C GLY A 182 20.48 5.84 19.95
N PHE A 183 20.10 4.59 19.78
CA PHE A 183 19.05 4.20 18.84
C PHE A 183 17.67 4.57 19.37
N VAL A 184 16.84 5.12 18.48
CA VAL A 184 15.41 5.37 18.77
C VAL A 184 14.65 4.08 18.55
N GLU A 185 14.10 3.52 19.61
CA GLU A 185 13.33 2.28 19.60
C GLU A 185 11.83 2.53 19.46
N VAL A 186 11.37 3.71 19.91
CA VAL A 186 9.97 4.14 19.80
C VAL A 186 9.89 5.57 19.35
N MET A 187 8.98 5.84 18.44
CA MET A 187 8.57 7.19 18.06
C MET A 187 7.07 7.20 17.73
N ALA A 188 6.27 7.64 18.69
CA ALA A 188 4.82 7.72 18.59
C ALA A 188 4.36 9.17 18.71
N SER A 189 3.42 9.57 17.88
CA SER A 189 2.84 10.92 17.89
C SER A 189 1.35 10.81 17.58
N LEU A 190 0.49 11.11 18.54
CA LEU A 190 -0.95 10.99 18.40
C LEU A 190 -1.62 12.36 18.50
N SER A 191 -2.64 12.56 17.69
CA SER A 191 -3.56 13.71 17.74
C SER A 191 -5.00 13.28 17.61
N TYR A 192 -5.88 13.97 18.29
CA TYR A 192 -7.31 13.72 18.21
C TYR A 192 -7.86 14.21 16.86
N ASN A 193 -8.50 13.31 16.13
CA ASN A 193 -9.14 13.60 14.86
C ASN A 193 -10.65 13.72 15.07
N GLU A 194 -11.19 14.94 14.99
CA GLU A 194 -12.62 15.20 15.20
C GLU A 194 -13.53 14.44 14.22
N LYS A 195 -13.06 14.11 13.02
CA LYS A 195 -13.86 13.43 11.99
C LYS A 195 -14.05 11.94 12.28
N SER A 196 -13.00 11.28 12.77
CA SER A 196 -13.05 9.87 13.15
C SER A 196 -13.40 9.66 14.62
N SER A 197 -13.29 10.71 15.45
CA SER A 197 -13.40 10.67 16.91
C SER A 197 -12.40 9.69 17.54
N GLU A 198 -11.22 9.57 16.93
CA GLU A 198 -10.12 8.69 17.36
C GLU A 198 -8.82 9.47 17.43
N TYR A 199 -7.86 8.98 18.21
CA TYR A 199 -6.48 9.45 18.14
C TYR A 199 -5.75 8.77 16.97
N GLU A 200 -5.08 9.57 16.14
CA GLU A 200 -4.39 9.08 14.94
C GLU A 200 -3.00 9.72 14.79
N GLU A 201 -2.08 8.99 14.16
CA GLU A 201 -0.77 9.52 13.77
C GLU A 201 -0.86 10.36 12.47
N GLU A 202 -1.34 11.59 12.57
CA GLU A 202 -1.40 12.50 11.41
C GLU A 202 -0.11 13.29 11.20
N TYR A 203 0.59 13.62 12.29
CA TYR A 203 1.74 14.49 12.29
C TYR A 203 2.82 14.01 13.27
N ASN A 204 4.09 14.14 12.93
CA ASN A 204 5.17 13.81 13.84
C ASN A 204 5.54 15.03 14.70
N PHE A 205 4.92 15.14 15.86
CA PHE A 205 5.13 16.23 16.80
C PHE A 205 6.54 16.26 17.36
N ALA A 206 7.15 15.10 17.57
CA ALA A 206 8.51 15.00 18.12
C ALA A 206 9.56 15.66 17.22
N LEU A 207 9.33 15.70 15.89
CA LEU A 207 10.29 16.23 14.92
C LEU A 207 9.95 17.61 14.38
N ARG A 208 8.67 17.99 14.37
CA ARG A 208 8.21 19.17 13.62
C ARG A 208 7.42 20.19 14.41
N HIS A 209 7.15 19.93 15.68
CA HIS A 209 6.39 20.87 16.50
C HIS A 209 7.33 21.73 17.36
N ASN A 210 7.16 23.02 17.28
CA ASN A 210 7.87 23.97 18.13
C ASN A 210 6.98 24.31 19.31
N VAL A 211 7.41 23.96 20.53
CA VAL A 211 6.72 24.26 21.77
C VAL A 211 7.69 24.88 22.75
N GLU A 212 7.16 25.61 23.73
CA GLU A 212 7.97 26.07 24.85
C GLU A 212 8.43 24.86 25.69
N PRO A 213 9.74 24.59 25.78
CA PRO A 213 10.25 23.36 26.39
C PRO A 213 10.05 23.32 27.92
N GLY A 214 9.82 24.45 28.56
CA GLY A 214 9.67 24.53 30.00
C GLY A 214 10.85 23.90 30.74
N SER A 215 10.57 23.10 31.82
CA SER A 215 11.59 22.45 32.64
C SER A 215 12.46 21.43 31.89
N THR A 216 12.04 20.95 30.70
CA THR A 216 12.85 20.04 29.88
C THR A 216 14.13 20.73 29.37
N PHE A 217 14.12 22.06 29.26
CA PHE A 217 15.31 22.86 28.93
C PHE A 217 16.45 22.74 29.95
N LYS A 218 16.14 22.33 31.18
CA LYS A 218 17.17 22.11 32.23
C LYS A 218 18.18 21.04 31.86
N ALA A 219 17.77 20.04 31.05
CA ALA A 219 18.67 19.02 30.53
C ALA A 219 19.79 19.65 29.67
N LEU A 220 19.45 20.62 28.82
CA LEU A 220 20.40 21.36 28.01
C LEU A 220 21.37 22.18 28.87
N THR A 221 20.84 22.82 29.91
CA THR A 221 21.66 23.58 30.90
C THR A 221 22.66 22.67 31.60
N MET A 222 22.25 21.46 31.99
CA MET A 222 23.14 20.47 32.62
C MET A 222 24.28 20.05 31.65
N ILE A 223 23.97 19.79 30.39
CA ILE A 223 24.98 19.40 29.37
C ILE A 223 26.00 20.49 29.16
N THR A 224 25.58 21.77 29.21
CA THR A 224 26.52 22.91 29.06
C THR A 224 27.39 23.17 30.27
N LEU A 225 27.05 22.61 31.42
CA LEU A 225 27.81 22.73 32.67
C LEU A 225 28.78 21.57 32.90
N MET A 226 28.71 20.52 32.08
CA MET A 226 29.61 19.36 32.09
C MET A 226 30.80 19.57 31.17
#